data_bb4701ea9bb5d48a7c4567fedfe7ecb1
#
_entry.id   bb4701ea9bb5d48a7c4567fedfe7ecb1
#
_cell.length_a   1.000
_cell.length_b   1.000
_cell.length_c   1.000
_cell.angle_alpha   90.00
_cell.angle_beta   90.00
_cell.angle_gamma   90.00
#
_symmetry.space_group_name_H-M   'P 1'
#
loop_
_entity.id
_entity.type
_entity.pdbx_description
1 polymer ?
#
loop_
_entity_poly.entity_id
_entity_poly.type
_entity_poly.pdbx_seq_one_letter_code
_entity_poly.pdbx_strand_id
1 'polypeptide(L)'
;MSFITSFFEASRLTVDIEIRPARTEDAREIADLHIAARRISMPYLHEPFTEDETRAWFARTVGDRSEAWWVAHHAGQIVGYIFLHKQYLDHLYVRSDWQGRGIGSLLLDKAKTLSPRRLELSAFKRNTNARSFYEARGFHIVGCTDGQNNEHEPDVQYVWSGEQ
;
A
#
# COMPACT_ATOMS: atom_id res chain seq x y z
N MET A 1 -47.84 -7.38 -26.14
CA MET A 1 -46.40 -7.73 -26.30
C MET A 1 -45.63 -7.10 -25.16
N SER A 2 -45.34 -7.91 -24.16
CA SER A 2 -44.58 -7.47 -22.99
C SER A 2 -43.10 -7.65 -23.23
N PHE A 3 -42.34 -6.56 -23.23
CA PHE A 3 -40.89 -6.63 -23.16
C PHE A 3 -40.48 -6.77 -21.72
N ILE A 4 -40.09 -7.97 -21.34
CA ILE A 4 -39.42 -8.23 -20.06
C ILE A 4 -37.94 -7.83 -20.24
N THR A 5 -37.62 -6.64 -19.80
CA THR A 5 -36.20 -6.22 -19.66
C THR A 5 -35.67 -6.88 -18.39
N SER A 6 -34.93 -7.96 -18.57
CA SER A 6 -34.20 -8.61 -17.47
C SER A 6 -33.07 -7.70 -17.08
N PHE A 7 -33.23 -6.95 -16.00
CA PHE A 7 -32.13 -6.30 -15.29
C PHE A 7 -31.33 -7.37 -14.57
N PHE A 8 -30.25 -7.82 -15.17
CA PHE A 8 -29.18 -8.47 -14.45
C PHE A 8 -28.46 -7.39 -13.63
N GLU A 9 -29.00 -7.08 -12.48
CA GLU A 9 -28.30 -6.37 -11.44
C GLU A 9 -27.25 -7.35 -10.88
N ALA A 10 -26.02 -7.25 -11.45
CA ALA A 10 -24.88 -7.88 -10.81
C ALA A 10 -24.72 -7.20 -9.45
N SER A 11 -25.19 -7.86 -8.41
CA SER A 11 -24.92 -7.52 -7.04
C SER A 11 -23.41 -7.56 -6.85
N ARG A 12 -22.74 -6.44 -7.10
CA ARG A 12 -21.42 -6.20 -6.53
C ARG A 12 -21.66 -6.17 -5.03
N LEU A 13 -21.32 -7.26 -4.36
CA LEU A 13 -21.13 -7.26 -2.93
C LEU A 13 -20.10 -6.15 -2.67
N THR A 14 -20.58 -5.00 -2.26
CA THR A 14 -19.73 -3.91 -1.77
C THR A 14 -19.11 -4.41 -0.49
N VAL A 15 -17.89 -4.89 -0.61
CA VAL A 15 -17.10 -5.29 0.55
C VAL A 15 -16.88 -4.02 1.37
N ASP A 16 -17.36 -4.02 2.62
CA ASP A 16 -17.25 -2.87 3.50
C ASP A 16 -15.80 -2.75 4.01
N ILE A 17 -15.07 -1.82 3.42
CA ILE A 17 -13.68 -1.50 3.79
C ILE A 17 -13.66 -0.19 4.55
N GLU A 18 -13.22 -0.25 5.79
CA GLU A 18 -12.93 0.92 6.62
C GLU A 18 -11.47 1.34 6.47
N ILE A 19 -11.24 2.60 6.10
CA ILE A 19 -9.90 3.21 6.13
C ILE A 19 -9.80 4.04 7.40
N ARG A 20 -8.95 3.63 8.33
CA ARG A 20 -8.77 4.29 9.63
C ARG A 20 -7.30 4.44 10.02
N PRO A 21 -6.96 5.35 10.94
CA PRO A 21 -5.64 5.39 11.53
C PRO A 21 -5.28 4.05 12.19
N ALA A 22 -4.03 3.65 12.10
CA ALA A 22 -3.54 2.48 12.82
C ALA A 22 -3.51 2.76 14.34
N ARG A 23 -3.77 1.72 15.11
CA ARG A 23 -3.64 1.70 16.56
C ARG A 23 -2.38 0.95 16.96
N THR A 24 -1.90 1.16 18.17
CA THR A 24 -0.71 0.46 18.68
C THR A 24 -0.85 -1.07 18.61
N GLU A 25 -2.03 -1.59 18.92
CA GLU A 25 -2.34 -3.02 18.84
C GLU A 25 -2.33 -3.61 17.43
N ASP A 26 -2.44 -2.78 16.39
CA ASP A 26 -2.40 -3.21 14.99
C ASP A 26 -0.97 -3.57 14.52
N ALA A 27 0.06 -3.15 15.24
CA ALA A 27 1.45 -3.22 14.80
C ALA A 27 1.89 -4.63 14.39
N ARG A 28 1.48 -5.65 15.15
CA ARG A 28 1.83 -7.04 14.84
C ARG A 28 1.16 -7.53 13.56
N GLU A 29 -0.12 -7.27 13.40
CA GLU A 29 -0.87 -7.68 12.20
C GLU A 29 -0.35 -6.97 10.96
N ILE A 30 -0.01 -5.68 11.07
CA ILE A 30 0.63 -4.90 10.00
C ILE A 30 1.98 -5.52 9.63
N ALA A 31 2.82 -5.86 10.61
CA ALA A 31 4.13 -6.47 10.37
C ALA A 31 4.00 -7.82 9.66
N ASP A 32 3.09 -8.68 10.11
CA ASP A 32 2.86 -9.99 9.50
C ASP A 32 2.34 -9.85 8.05
N LEU A 33 1.45 -8.90 7.78
CA LEU A 33 1.00 -8.56 6.43
C LEU A 33 2.17 -8.10 5.56
N HIS A 34 3.01 -7.20 6.06
CA HIS A 34 4.20 -6.71 5.36
C HIS A 34 5.13 -7.85 4.94
N ILE A 35 5.49 -8.71 5.89
CA ILE A 35 6.38 -9.84 5.64
C ILE A 35 5.80 -10.77 4.57
N ALA A 36 4.54 -11.16 4.71
CA ALA A 36 3.88 -12.06 3.78
C ALA A 36 3.72 -11.44 2.38
N ALA A 37 3.31 -10.18 2.28
CA ALA A 37 3.12 -9.49 1.02
C ALA A 37 4.43 -9.34 0.24
N ARG A 38 5.52 -8.98 0.89
CA ARG A 38 6.84 -8.87 0.28
C ARG A 38 7.34 -10.22 -0.23
N ARG A 39 7.21 -11.26 0.56
CA ARG A 39 7.64 -12.62 0.20
C ARG A 39 6.91 -13.14 -1.04
N ILE A 40 5.62 -12.85 -1.16
CA ILE A 40 4.80 -13.30 -2.29
C ILE A 40 5.03 -12.44 -3.52
N SER A 41 5.03 -11.12 -3.37
CA SER A 41 5.11 -10.19 -4.51
C SER A 41 6.52 -9.99 -5.03
N MET A 42 7.53 -10.12 -4.17
CA MET A 42 8.92 -9.83 -4.48
C MET A 42 9.87 -10.91 -3.93
N PRO A 43 9.71 -12.18 -4.38
CA PRO A 43 10.52 -13.29 -3.87
C PRO A 43 12.01 -13.19 -4.22
N TYR A 44 12.36 -12.30 -5.13
CA TYR A 44 13.74 -12.00 -5.55
C TYR A 44 14.49 -11.07 -4.59
N LEU A 45 13.79 -10.42 -3.64
CA LEU A 45 14.45 -9.50 -2.72
C LEU A 45 15.31 -10.26 -1.71
N HIS A 46 16.50 -9.71 -1.49
CA HIS A 46 17.25 -10.03 -0.29
C HIS A 46 16.69 -9.23 0.88
N GLU A 47 16.05 -9.91 1.81
CA GLU A 47 15.50 -9.25 3.01
C GLU A 47 16.65 -8.92 3.97
N PRO A 48 16.90 -7.63 4.27
CA PRO A 48 18.03 -7.23 5.08
C PRO A 48 17.86 -7.50 6.58
N PHE A 49 16.62 -7.77 7.00
CA PHE A 49 16.24 -7.98 8.40
C PHE A 49 15.51 -9.30 8.59
N THR A 50 15.68 -9.90 9.76
CA THR A 50 14.88 -11.07 10.18
C THR A 50 13.42 -10.66 10.40
N GLU A 51 12.52 -11.66 10.43
CA GLU A 51 11.12 -11.41 10.75
C GLU A 51 10.93 -10.79 12.15
N ASP A 52 11.72 -11.23 13.14
CA ASP A 52 11.65 -10.68 14.50
C ASP A 52 12.15 -9.23 14.56
N GLU A 53 13.22 -8.91 13.87
CA GLU A 53 13.69 -7.51 13.72
C GLU A 53 12.65 -6.64 13.05
N THR A 54 12.00 -7.14 12.00
CA THR A 54 10.92 -6.46 11.29
C THR A 54 9.74 -6.20 12.22
N ARG A 55 9.26 -7.22 12.94
CA ARG A 55 8.16 -7.06 13.92
C ARG A 55 8.50 -6.06 15.02
N ALA A 56 9.75 -6.09 15.53
CA ALA A 56 10.20 -5.14 16.53
C ALA A 56 10.21 -3.70 16.01
N TRP A 57 10.62 -3.50 14.77
CA TRP A 57 10.59 -2.18 14.13
C TRP A 57 9.15 -1.64 14.00
N PHE A 58 8.21 -2.46 13.53
CA PHE A 58 6.79 -2.07 13.44
C PHE A 58 6.21 -1.75 14.83
N ALA A 59 6.50 -2.56 15.85
CA ALA A 59 6.02 -2.32 17.19
C ALA A 59 6.46 -0.95 17.74
N ARG A 60 7.71 -0.55 17.49
CA ARG A 60 8.22 0.76 17.90
C ARG A 60 7.63 1.90 17.05
N THR A 61 7.59 1.72 15.74
CA THR A 61 7.24 2.79 14.80
C THR A 61 5.74 3.08 14.79
N VAL A 62 4.90 2.06 14.78
CA VAL A 62 3.45 2.22 14.83
C VAL A 62 3.02 2.80 16.18
N GLY A 63 3.64 2.38 17.27
CA GLY A 63 3.36 2.89 18.60
C GLY A 63 3.72 4.36 18.77
N ASP A 64 4.87 4.79 18.22
CA ASP A 64 5.39 6.16 18.33
C ASP A 64 4.78 7.12 17.31
N ARG A 65 4.30 6.62 16.17
CA ARG A 65 3.84 7.41 15.02
C ARG A 65 2.53 6.88 14.45
N SER A 66 1.59 6.57 15.30
CA SER A 66 0.31 5.96 14.88
C SER A 66 -0.47 6.82 13.89
N GLU A 67 -0.33 8.15 13.93
CA GLU A 67 -0.97 9.07 13.00
C GLU A 67 -0.42 9.04 11.58
N ALA A 68 0.80 8.51 11.38
CA ALA A 68 1.43 8.34 10.07
C ALA A 68 1.06 7.01 9.40
N TRP A 69 0.39 6.14 10.11
CA TRP A 69 -0.02 4.81 9.68
C TRP A 69 -1.53 4.74 9.52
N TRP A 70 -1.98 4.20 8.38
CA TRP A 70 -3.39 3.99 8.09
C TRP A 70 -3.60 2.57 7.61
N VAL A 71 -4.72 1.99 8.01
CA VAL A 71 -5.08 0.60 7.66
C VAL A 71 -6.39 0.55 6.90
N ALA A 72 -6.48 -0.41 5.99
CA ALA A 72 -7.72 -0.88 5.40
C ALA A 72 -8.19 -2.09 6.21
N HIS A 73 -9.34 -1.99 6.81
CA HIS A 73 -9.90 -2.96 7.75
C HIS A 73 -11.22 -3.53 7.23
N HIS A 74 -11.37 -4.83 7.33
CA HIS A 74 -12.59 -5.53 6.96
C HIS A 74 -12.86 -6.68 7.93
N ALA A 75 -14.07 -6.69 8.51
CA ALA A 75 -14.57 -7.80 9.35
C ALA A 75 -13.55 -8.29 10.40
N GLY A 76 -12.95 -7.37 11.14
CA GLY A 76 -11.98 -7.69 12.20
C GLY A 76 -10.55 -7.96 11.71
N GLN A 77 -10.25 -7.78 10.43
CA GLN A 77 -8.92 -8.05 9.85
C GLN A 77 -8.36 -6.84 9.11
N ILE A 78 -7.06 -6.63 9.20
CA ILE A 78 -6.32 -5.68 8.38
C ILE A 78 -6.00 -6.34 7.05
N VAL A 79 -6.47 -5.74 5.96
CA VAL A 79 -6.29 -6.25 4.59
C VAL A 79 -5.30 -5.43 3.77
N GLY A 80 -4.87 -4.30 4.29
CA GLY A 80 -3.86 -3.45 3.68
C GLY A 80 -3.49 -2.30 4.60
N TYR A 81 -2.38 -1.63 4.29
CA TYR A 81 -1.95 -0.47 5.06
C TYR A 81 -1.06 0.46 4.24
N ILE A 82 -0.94 1.69 4.71
CA ILE A 82 0.06 2.67 4.26
C ILE A 82 0.85 3.22 5.44
N PHE A 83 2.08 3.58 5.16
CA PHE A 83 2.91 4.43 6.01
C PHE A 83 3.34 5.65 5.21
N LEU A 84 2.89 6.83 5.67
CA LEU A 84 3.20 8.12 5.07
C LEU A 84 4.08 8.93 6.02
N HIS A 85 5.26 9.35 5.54
CA HIS A 85 6.13 10.27 6.25
C HIS A 85 6.18 11.59 5.52
N LYS A 86 5.49 12.62 6.03
CA LYS A 86 5.28 13.90 5.35
C LYS A 86 4.60 13.65 3.98
N GLN A 87 5.29 13.94 2.88
CA GLN A 87 4.82 13.70 1.51
C GLN A 87 5.39 12.41 0.89
N TYR A 88 6.17 11.62 1.65
CA TYR A 88 6.77 10.39 1.17
C TYR A 88 5.94 9.18 1.60
N LEU A 89 5.37 8.49 0.63
CA LEU A 89 4.66 7.24 0.83
C LEU A 89 5.68 6.10 0.89
N ASP A 90 6.06 5.74 2.11
CA ASP A 90 7.11 4.76 2.37
C ASP A 90 6.61 3.32 2.20
N HIS A 91 5.38 3.05 2.66
CA HIS A 91 4.74 1.75 2.49
C HIS A 91 3.33 1.87 1.93
N LEU A 92 3.00 0.99 0.99
CA LEU A 92 1.65 0.65 0.57
C LEU A 92 1.62 -0.84 0.27
N TYR A 93 0.96 -1.61 1.09
CA TYR A 93 0.85 -3.06 0.95
C TYR A 93 -0.60 -3.52 1.14
N VAL A 94 -0.98 -4.51 0.34
CA VAL A 94 -2.30 -5.18 0.41
C VAL A 94 -2.05 -6.67 0.54
N ARG A 95 -2.82 -7.34 1.40
CA ARG A 95 -2.79 -8.80 1.51
C ARG A 95 -2.98 -9.43 0.13
N SER A 96 -2.21 -10.47 -0.17
CA SER A 96 -2.20 -11.09 -1.50
C SER A 96 -3.56 -11.64 -1.90
N ASP A 97 -4.32 -12.22 -0.96
CA ASP A 97 -5.67 -12.72 -1.18
C ASP A 97 -6.74 -11.61 -1.30
N TRP A 98 -6.37 -10.35 -1.07
CA TRP A 98 -7.22 -9.17 -1.20
C TRP A 98 -6.82 -8.24 -2.34
N GLN A 99 -5.80 -8.56 -3.11
CA GLN A 99 -5.40 -7.79 -4.29
C GLN A 99 -6.46 -7.88 -5.40
N GLY A 100 -6.49 -6.87 -6.27
CA GLY A 100 -7.48 -6.80 -7.36
C GLY A 100 -8.91 -6.44 -6.93
N ARG A 101 -9.10 -5.97 -5.70
CA ARG A 101 -10.40 -5.55 -5.14
C ARG A 101 -10.51 -4.05 -4.87
N GLY A 102 -9.54 -3.26 -5.34
CA GLY A 102 -9.54 -1.80 -5.19
C GLY A 102 -9.00 -1.27 -3.86
N ILE A 103 -8.48 -2.11 -2.98
CA ILE A 103 -7.97 -1.69 -1.65
C ILE A 103 -6.74 -0.80 -1.80
N GLY A 104 -5.81 -1.15 -2.70
CA GLY A 104 -4.65 -0.31 -2.99
C GLY A 104 -5.04 1.09 -3.45
N SER A 105 -6.09 1.21 -4.27
CA SER A 105 -6.62 2.50 -4.71
C SER A 105 -7.22 3.30 -3.56
N LEU A 106 -7.98 2.68 -2.67
CA LEU A 106 -8.53 3.35 -1.48
C LEU A 106 -7.43 3.89 -0.56
N LEU A 107 -6.40 3.10 -0.33
CA LEU A 107 -5.24 3.49 0.48
C LEU A 107 -4.45 4.63 -0.17
N LEU A 108 -4.24 4.55 -1.49
CA LEU A 108 -3.54 5.61 -2.22
C LEU A 108 -4.35 6.92 -2.23
N ASP A 109 -5.67 6.84 -2.39
CA ASP A 109 -6.56 8.00 -2.30
C ASP A 109 -6.48 8.65 -0.91
N LYS A 110 -6.39 7.83 0.14
CA LYS A 110 -6.15 8.34 1.50
C LYS A 110 -4.81 9.06 1.60
N ALA A 111 -3.74 8.51 1.06
CA ALA A 111 -2.43 9.17 1.03
C ALA A 111 -2.48 10.51 0.30
N LYS A 112 -3.17 10.58 -0.85
CA LYS A 112 -3.39 11.83 -1.60
C LYS A 112 -4.19 12.85 -0.81
N THR A 113 -5.18 12.43 -0.03
CA THR A 113 -5.94 13.32 0.86
C THR A 113 -5.05 13.90 1.97
N LEU A 114 -4.14 13.10 2.52
CA LEU A 114 -3.22 13.53 3.58
C LEU A 114 -2.10 14.44 3.05
N SER A 115 -1.70 14.27 1.81
CA SER A 115 -0.69 15.08 1.13
C SER A 115 -1.19 15.56 -0.23
N PRO A 116 -2.13 16.53 -0.25
CA PRO A 116 -2.91 16.84 -1.46
C PRO A 116 -2.13 17.55 -2.56
N ARG A 117 -0.97 18.11 -2.24
CA ARG A 117 -0.15 18.84 -3.22
C ARG A 117 0.86 17.97 -3.92
N ARG A 118 1.40 16.99 -3.21
CA ARG A 118 2.52 16.17 -3.71
C ARG A 118 2.64 14.89 -2.92
N LEU A 119 2.87 13.79 -3.63
CA LEU A 119 3.34 12.53 -3.06
C LEU A 119 4.60 12.07 -3.78
N GLU A 120 5.51 11.52 -3.03
CA GLU A 120 6.73 10.90 -3.53
C GLU A 120 6.79 9.46 -3.05
N LEU A 121 7.36 8.59 -3.86
CA LEU A 121 7.60 7.20 -3.50
C LEU A 121 8.71 6.59 -4.35
N SER A 122 9.23 5.46 -3.89
CA SER A 122 10.10 4.59 -4.69
C SER A 122 9.46 3.21 -4.84
N ALA A 123 9.65 2.60 -5.99
CA ALA A 123 9.28 1.22 -6.24
C ALA A 123 10.48 0.49 -6.85
N PHE A 124 10.72 -0.75 -6.44
CA PHE A 124 11.79 -1.54 -7.05
C PHE A 124 11.56 -1.68 -8.55
N LYS A 125 12.63 -1.52 -9.33
CA LYS A 125 12.56 -1.56 -10.80
C LYS A 125 11.91 -2.84 -11.31
N ARG A 126 12.15 -3.97 -10.65
CA ARG A 126 11.61 -5.28 -11.00
C ARG A 126 10.15 -5.48 -10.57
N ASN A 127 9.62 -4.63 -9.67
CA ASN A 127 8.23 -4.70 -9.26
C ASN A 127 7.32 -3.99 -10.28
N THR A 128 7.14 -4.64 -11.43
CA THR A 128 6.39 -4.08 -12.55
C THR A 128 4.90 -3.87 -12.22
N ASN A 129 4.33 -4.69 -11.34
CA ASN A 129 2.95 -4.53 -10.89
C ASN A 129 2.75 -3.23 -10.09
N ALA A 130 3.64 -2.94 -9.13
CA ALA A 130 3.60 -1.69 -8.40
C ALA A 130 3.82 -0.47 -9.31
N ARG A 131 4.81 -0.56 -10.19
CA ARG A 131 5.09 0.51 -11.15
C ARG A 131 3.88 0.83 -12.03
N SER A 132 3.26 -0.18 -12.63
CA SER A 132 2.05 0.00 -13.45
C SER A 132 0.90 0.57 -12.63
N PHE A 133 0.75 0.15 -11.37
CA PHE A 133 -0.27 0.68 -10.46
C PHE A 133 -0.11 2.20 -10.23
N TYR A 134 1.10 2.66 -9.94
CA TYR A 134 1.37 4.08 -9.70
C TYR A 134 1.30 4.91 -10.98
N GLU A 135 1.88 4.44 -12.09
CA GLU A 135 1.85 5.13 -13.38
C GLU A 135 0.42 5.33 -13.89
N ALA A 136 -0.46 4.33 -13.73
CA ALA A 136 -1.87 4.44 -14.08
C ALA A 136 -2.65 5.45 -13.21
N ARG A 137 -2.09 5.87 -12.06
CA ARG A 137 -2.71 6.81 -11.11
C ARG A 137 -2.04 8.18 -11.05
N GLY A 138 -1.32 8.52 -12.10
CA GLY A 138 -0.76 9.86 -12.30
C GLY A 138 0.61 10.09 -11.69
N PHE A 139 1.29 9.05 -11.24
CA PHE A 139 2.69 9.14 -10.85
C PHE A 139 3.60 9.09 -12.07
N HIS A 140 4.64 9.90 -12.07
CA HIS A 140 5.64 9.93 -13.12
C HIS A 140 7.03 9.75 -12.55
N ILE A 141 7.92 9.18 -13.36
CA ILE A 141 9.31 8.89 -12.99
C ILE A 141 10.09 10.21 -12.92
N VAL A 142 10.83 10.40 -11.82
CA VAL A 142 11.74 11.54 -11.63
C VAL A 142 13.20 11.10 -11.44
N GLY A 143 13.46 9.84 -11.25
CA GLY A 143 14.81 9.31 -11.08
C GLY A 143 14.83 7.78 -10.95
N CYS A 144 16.04 7.25 -10.97
CA CYS A 144 16.31 5.83 -10.74
C CYS A 144 17.56 5.72 -9.88
N THR A 145 17.67 4.64 -9.11
CA THR A 145 18.90 4.27 -8.41
C THR A 145 19.37 2.89 -8.84
N ASP A 146 20.63 2.59 -8.59
CA ASP A 146 21.26 1.31 -8.89
C ASP A 146 21.34 0.38 -7.66
N GLY A 147 20.44 0.57 -6.68
CA GLY A 147 20.39 -0.27 -5.50
C GLY A 147 21.11 0.29 -4.28
N GLN A 148 21.19 1.61 -4.11
CA GLN A 148 21.68 2.26 -2.91
C GLN A 148 20.60 2.27 -1.79
N ASN A 149 20.07 1.11 -1.49
CA ASN A 149 19.07 0.87 -0.45
C ASN A 149 19.43 -0.40 0.33
N ASN A 150 18.69 -0.70 1.37
CA ASN A 150 18.98 -1.85 2.23
C ASN A 150 18.87 -3.20 1.51
N GLU A 151 18.01 -3.31 0.52
CA GLU A 151 17.79 -4.51 -0.29
C GLU A 151 18.83 -4.68 -1.41
N HIS A 152 19.64 -3.66 -1.68
CA HIS A 152 20.58 -3.62 -2.82
C HIS A 152 19.90 -3.88 -4.19
N GLU A 153 18.64 -3.47 -4.31
CA GLU A 153 17.82 -3.62 -5.53
C GLU A 153 17.62 -2.26 -6.19
N PRO A 154 17.85 -2.15 -7.51
CA PRO A 154 17.54 -0.93 -8.24
C PRO A 154 16.08 -0.48 -8.06
N ASP A 155 15.86 0.81 -7.82
CA ASP A 155 14.54 1.38 -7.68
C ASP A 155 14.28 2.53 -8.65
N VAL A 156 13.00 2.88 -8.78
CA VAL A 156 12.49 3.97 -9.59
C VAL A 156 11.78 4.94 -8.66
N GLN A 157 12.13 6.20 -8.76
CA GLN A 157 11.56 7.28 -7.97
C GLN A 157 10.39 7.93 -8.72
N TYR A 158 9.28 8.07 -8.03
CA TYR A 158 8.02 8.59 -8.56
C TYR A 158 7.54 9.81 -7.81
N VAL A 159 6.88 10.69 -8.53
CA VAL A 159 6.17 11.85 -7.99
C VAL A 159 4.77 11.92 -8.57
N TRP A 160 3.81 12.21 -7.72
CA TRP A 160 2.48 12.66 -8.07
C TRP A 160 2.29 14.09 -7.57
N SER A 161 1.73 14.96 -8.41
CA SER A 161 1.35 16.33 -8.06
C SER A 161 -0.17 16.46 -8.12
N GLY A 162 -0.76 16.92 -7.03
CA GLY A 162 -2.18 17.24 -6.97
C GLY A 162 -2.51 18.50 -7.78
N GLU A 163 -3.79 18.71 -8.03
CA GLU A 163 -4.27 19.96 -8.64
C GLU A 163 -4.02 21.14 -7.69
N GLN A 164 -3.58 22.26 -8.27
CA GLN A 164 -3.34 23.51 -7.53
C GLN A 164 -4.68 24.26 -7.32
#